data_87c7d3961126541d073c8833d3a0435a
#
_entry.id   87c7d3961126541d073c8833d3a0435a
#
_cell.length_a   1.000
_cell.length_b   1.000
_cell.length_c   1.000
_cell.angle_alpha   90.00
_cell.angle_beta   90.00
_cell.angle_gamma   90.00
#
_symmetry.space_group_name_H-M   'P 1'
#
loop_
_entity.id
_entity.type
_entity.pdbx_description
1 polymer ?
#
loop_
_entity_poly.entity_id
_entity_poly.type
_entity_poly.pdbx_seq_one_letter_code
_entity_poly.pdbx_strand_id
1 'polypeptide(L)'
;MKKIGIISDTHSYWDYRYEEHFKDCDEIWHAGDIGNEQVIDRLAALVPVLRAVWGNADGQNLRRRFKQTEIFEVEGVKVVMTHIGGYPGRYAPGIKQRLTISHPKILVCGHSHILKVIPDRYYSVLTINPGAAGTQGWQKVRTLITLTLDAGVITGCQVIELAPDKEHQFGKILD
;
A
#
# COMPACT_ATOMS: atom_id res chain seq x y z
N MET A 1 6.69 18.90 3.06
CA MET A 1 6.62 17.63 3.88
C MET A 1 5.22 17.07 3.79
N LYS A 2 5.09 15.79 3.46
CA LYS A 2 3.81 15.07 3.42
C LYS A 2 3.88 13.75 4.19
N LYS A 3 2.80 13.42 4.88
CA LYS A 3 2.61 12.15 5.59
C LYS A 3 1.70 11.25 4.76
N ILE A 4 2.15 10.03 4.50
CA ILE A 4 1.50 9.07 3.61
C ILE A 4 1.12 7.82 4.41
N GLY A 5 -0.12 7.39 4.31
CA GLY A 5 -0.55 6.06 4.75
C GLY A 5 -0.40 5.04 3.63
N ILE A 6 0.21 3.89 3.90
CA ILE A 6 0.34 2.79 2.92
C ILE A 6 -0.38 1.56 3.47
N ILE A 7 -1.26 1.00 2.65
CA ILE A 7 -2.13 -0.13 2.99
C ILE A 7 -2.24 -1.07 1.78
N SER A 8 -2.44 -2.36 2.01
CA SER A 8 -2.66 -3.36 0.97
C SER A 8 -3.47 -4.55 1.47
N ASP A 9 -4.01 -5.32 0.53
CA ASP A 9 -4.61 -6.63 0.82
C ASP A 9 -5.70 -6.56 1.90
N THR A 10 -6.62 -5.62 1.74
CA THR A 10 -7.78 -5.43 2.64
C THR A 10 -8.87 -6.47 2.42
N HIS A 11 -9.01 -6.99 1.17
CA HIS A 11 -9.99 -8.04 0.83
C HIS A 11 -11.39 -7.79 1.42
N SER A 12 -11.94 -6.59 1.19
CA SER A 12 -13.23 -6.14 1.72
C SER A 12 -13.31 -5.96 3.24
N TYR A 13 -12.20 -6.18 3.97
CA TYR A 13 -12.19 -6.01 5.41
C TYR A 13 -11.95 -4.56 5.80
N TRP A 14 -12.83 -4.01 6.65
CA TRP A 14 -12.69 -2.68 7.20
C TRP A 14 -12.36 -2.77 8.69
N ASP A 15 -11.31 -2.06 9.10
CA ASP A 15 -10.90 -1.90 10.49
C ASP A 15 -10.91 -0.41 10.84
N TYR A 16 -11.64 -0.04 11.88
CA TYR A 16 -11.75 1.36 12.30
C TYR A 16 -10.40 1.98 12.70
N ARG A 17 -9.41 1.16 13.01
CA ARG A 17 -8.04 1.61 13.26
C ARG A 17 -7.37 2.20 12.02
N TYR A 18 -7.84 1.90 10.80
CA TYR A 18 -7.36 2.59 9.60
C TYR A 18 -7.64 4.09 9.69
N GLU A 19 -8.82 4.50 10.20
CA GLU A 19 -9.15 5.90 10.43
C GLU A 19 -8.22 6.53 11.47
N GLU A 20 -8.00 5.85 12.59
CA GLU A 20 -7.14 6.33 13.66
C GLU A 20 -5.72 6.64 13.17
N HIS A 21 -5.13 5.74 12.38
CA HIS A 21 -3.76 5.87 11.92
C HIS A 21 -3.59 6.78 10.70
N PHE A 22 -4.63 6.95 9.88
CA PHE A 22 -4.52 7.66 8.60
C PHE A 22 -5.22 9.02 8.57
N LYS A 23 -6.03 9.39 9.56
CA LYS A 23 -6.75 10.68 9.61
C LYS A 23 -5.86 11.92 9.47
N ASP A 24 -4.60 11.82 9.89
CA ASP A 24 -3.62 12.91 9.81
C ASP A 24 -2.64 12.74 8.62
N CYS A 25 -2.94 11.85 7.68
CA CYS A 25 -2.17 11.70 6.46
C CYS A 25 -2.64 12.66 5.37
N ASP A 26 -1.71 13.11 4.54
CA ASP A 26 -2.02 13.92 3.35
C ASP A 26 -2.48 13.05 2.18
N GLU A 27 -1.97 11.82 2.11
CA GLU A 27 -2.34 10.85 1.09
C GLU A 27 -2.44 9.44 1.69
N ILE A 28 -3.28 8.59 1.07
CA ILE A 28 -3.27 7.15 1.30
C ILE A 28 -2.96 6.45 -0.03
N TRP A 29 -2.07 5.45 0.03
CA TRP A 29 -1.73 4.59 -1.10
C TRP A 29 -2.16 3.17 -0.82
N HIS A 30 -3.05 2.61 -1.65
CA HIS A 30 -3.52 1.23 -1.56
C HIS A 30 -2.90 0.37 -2.65
N ALA A 31 -2.10 -0.61 -2.26
CA ALA A 31 -1.32 -1.45 -3.18
C ALA A 31 -2.08 -2.67 -3.74
N GLY A 32 -3.42 -2.64 -3.77
CA GLY A 32 -4.24 -3.66 -4.44
C GLY A 32 -4.82 -4.75 -3.53
N ASP A 33 -5.61 -5.63 -4.13
CA ASP A 33 -6.48 -6.60 -3.46
C ASP A 33 -7.37 -5.90 -2.41
N ILE A 34 -8.09 -4.92 -2.92
CA ILE A 34 -8.99 -4.04 -2.17
C ILE A 34 -10.23 -4.81 -1.70
N GLY A 35 -10.81 -5.60 -2.61
CA GLY A 35 -11.99 -6.41 -2.40
C GLY A 35 -13.28 -5.76 -2.89
N ASN A 36 -13.63 -4.57 -2.39
CA ASN A 36 -14.77 -3.82 -2.87
C ASN A 36 -14.59 -2.30 -2.81
N GLU A 37 -15.51 -1.56 -3.46
CA GLU A 37 -15.43 -0.11 -3.56
C GLU A 37 -15.66 0.60 -2.22
N GLN A 38 -16.37 0.00 -1.27
CA GLN A 38 -16.64 0.62 0.03
C GLN A 38 -15.35 0.86 0.83
N VAL A 39 -14.35 -0.03 0.72
CA VAL A 39 -13.04 0.17 1.36
C VAL A 39 -12.39 1.44 0.83
N ILE A 40 -12.35 1.58 -0.50
CA ILE A 40 -11.73 2.74 -1.15
C ILE A 40 -12.50 4.03 -0.85
N ASP A 41 -13.82 4.00 -0.87
CA ASP A 41 -14.63 5.19 -0.60
C ASP A 41 -14.44 5.68 0.84
N ARG A 42 -14.33 4.75 1.80
CA ARG A 42 -14.03 5.11 3.19
C ARG A 42 -12.60 5.65 3.35
N LEU A 43 -11.60 5.04 2.72
CA LEU A 43 -10.23 5.56 2.77
C LEU A 43 -10.15 6.95 2.10
N ALA A 44 -10.83 7.15 0.98
CA ALA A 44 -10.87 8.43 0.28
C ALA A 44 -11.53 9.55 1.11
N ALA A 45 -12.46 9.21 2.00
CA ALA A 45 -13.09 10.17 2.88
C ALA A 45 -12.16 10.67 4.02
N LEU A 46 -11.05 9.96 4.29
CA LEU A 46 -10.13 10.32 5.37
C LEU A 46 -9.08 11.35 4.96
N VAL A 47 -8.72 11.41 3.68
CA VAL A 47 -7.56 12.16 3.19
C VAL A 47 -7.87 12.94 1.93
N PRO A 48 -7.15 14.04 1.65
CA PRO A 48 -7.32 14.82 0.41
C PRO A 48 -7.00 14.03 -0.86
N VAL A 49 -6.06 13.08 -0.80
CA VAL A 49 -5.61 12.31 -1.96
C VAL A 49 -5.55 10.82 -1.64
N LEU A 50 -6.27 10.04 -2.44
CA LEU A 50 -6.17 8.58 -2.45
C LEU A 50 -5.58 8.12 -3.78
N ARG A 51 -4.55 7.27 -3.72
CA ARG A 51 -4.01 6.53 -4.87
C ARG A 51 -4.19 5.05 -4.65
N ALA A 52 -4.59 4.33 -5.68
CA ALA A 52 -4.74 2.89 -5.58
C ALA A 52 -4.42 2.19 -6.91
N VAL A 53 -3.98 0.96 -6.80
CA VAL A 53 -3.90 0.02 -7.93
C VAL A 53 -4.82 -1.16 -7.65
N TRP A 54 -5.30 -1.83 -8.69
CA TRP A 54 -6.02 -3.07 -8.48
C TRP A 54 -5.06 -4.26 -8.32
N GLY A 55 -5.48 -5.26 -7.56
CA GLY A 55 -4.78 -6.52 -7.38
C GLY A 55 -5.42 -7.68 -8.13
N ASN A 56 -4.81 -8.85 -8.07
CA ASN A 56 -5.28 -10.03 -8.81
C ASN A 56 -6.66 -10.52 -8.35
N ALA A 57 -7.02 -10.32 -7.09
CA ALA A 57 -8.35 -10.68 -6.55
C ALA A 57 -9.44 -9.64 -6.83
N ASP A 58 -9.07 -8.43 -7.30
CA ASP A 58 -10.03 -7.36 -7.52
C ASP A 58 -10.88 -7.59 -8.77
N GLY A 59 -12.18 -7.35 -8.61
CA GLY A 59 -13.19 -7.47 -9.66
C GLY A 59 -13.18 -6.33 -10.67
N GLN A 60 -14.05 -6.43 -11.66
CA GLN A 60 -14.08 -5.50 -12.80
C GLN A 60 -14.35 -4.04 -12.41
N ASN A 61 -15.16 -3.77 -11.39
CA ASN A 61 -15.45 -2.40 -10.96
C ASN A 61 -14.17 -1.69 -10.50
N LEU A 62 -13.38 -2.34 -9.65
CA LEU A 62 -12.12 -1.80 -9.19
C LEU A 62 -11.08 -1.68 -10.32
N ARG A 63 -11.04 -2.64 -11.24
CA ARG A 63 -10.14 -2.59 -12.42
C ARG A 63 -10.50 -1.49 -13.42
N ARG A 64 -11.75 -1.07 -13.48
CA ARG A 64 -12.17 0.10 -14.28
C ARG A 64 -11.83 1.41 -13.59
N ARG A 65 -11.87 1.44 -12.26
CA ARG A 65 -11.62 2.62 -11.44
C ARG A 65 -10.13 2.92 -11.29
N PHE A 66 -9.30 1.90 -11.20
CA PHE A 66 -7.86 2.02 -10.95
C PHE A 66 -7.03 1.35 -12.05
N LYS A 67 -5.74 1.71 -12.10
CA LYS A 67 -4.76 1.09 -12.98
C LYS A 67 -4.13 -0.14 -12.31
N GLN A 68 -3.50 -1.00 -13.09
CA GLN A 68 -2.68 -2.10 -12.59
C GLN A 68 -1.38 -1.59 -11.96
N THR A 69 -0.84 -0.53 -12.53
CA THR A 69 0.38 0.12 -12.06
C THR A 69 0.21 1.62 -12.16
N GLU A 70 0.62 2.32 -11.14
CA GLU A 70 0.65 3.77 -11.11
C GLU A 70 2.08 4.27 -10.90
N ILE A 71 2.46 5.30 -11.67
CA ILE A 71 3.74 5.98 -11.54
C ILE A 71 3.41 7.45 -11.28
N PHE A 72 3.89 7.97 -10.17
CA PHE A 72 3.61 9.34 -9.75
C PHE A 72 4.76 9.92 -8.93
N GLU A 73 4.67 11.19 -8.64
CA GLU A 73 5.66 11.89 -7.84
C GLU A 73 4.99 12.65 -6.70
N VAL A 74 5.58 12.58 -5.51
CA VAL A 74 5.13 13.31 -4.32
C VAL A 74 6.35 13.87 -3.61
N GLU A 75 6.36 15.18 -3.31
CA GLU A 75 7.49 15.88 -2.66
C GLU A 75 8.84 15.64 -3.37
N GLY A 76 8.86 15.50 -4.69
CA GLY A 76 10.08 15.20 -5.46
C GLY A 76 10.55 13.72 -5.35
N VAL A 77 9.74 12.85 -4.77
CA VAL A 77 9.98 11.40 -4.70
C VAL A 77 9.15 10.70 -5.75
N LYS A 78 9.81 10.09 -6.73
CA LYS A 78 9.13 9.26 -7.73
C LYS A 78 8.79 7.89 -7.17
N VAL A 79 7.56 7.47 -7.35
CA VAL A 79 6.99 6.23 -6.84
C VAL A 79 6.46 5.38 -7.99
N VAL A 80 6.72 4.08 -7.93
CA VAL A 80 6.02 3.06 -8.71
C VAL A 80 5.19 2.25 -7.73
N MET A 81 3.89 2.13 -7.98
CA MET A 81 2.99 1.30 -7.19
C MET A 81 2.34 0.26 -8.09
N THR A 82 2.41 -1.01 -7.69
CA THR A 82 1.80 -2.15 -8.38
C THR A 82 1.55 -3.26 -7.38
N HIS A 83 0.49 -4.06 -7.57
CA HIS A 83 0.14 -5.09 -6.59
C HIS A 83 1.18 -6.19 -6.49
N ILE A 84 1.57 -6.79 -7.63
CA ILE A 84 2.53 -7.89 -7.67
C ILE A 84 3.91 -7.35 -8.05
N GLY A 85 4.73 -7.06 -7.04
CA GLY A 85 6.05 -6.45 -7.25
C GLY A 85 7.24 -7.37 -6.92
N GLY A 86 7.07 -8.24 -5.95
CA GLY A 86 8.18 -8.99 -5.38
C GLY A 86 9.06 -8.14 -4.47
N TYR A 87 10.36 -8.44 -4.44
CA TYR A 87 11.33 -7.75 -3.58
C TYR A 87 12.75 -7.89 -4.14
N PRO A 88 13.73 -7.16 -3.64
CA PRO A 88 15.12 -7.26 -4.10
C PRO A 88 15.63 -8.70 -4.15
N GLY A 89 16.14 -9.10 -5.31
CA GLY A 89 16.56 -10.49 -5.60
C GLY A 89 15.45 -11.39 -6.13
N ARG A 90 14.17 -11.06 -5.94
CA ARG A 90 12.99 -11.81 -6.39
C ARG A 90 11.87 -10.92 -6.89
N TYR A 91 12.18 -9.97 -7.75
CA TYR A 91 11.17 -9.15 -8.40
C TYR A 91 10.26 -9.96 -9.32
N ALA A 92 8.99 -9.59 -9.35
CA ALA A 92 8.04 -10.13 -10.30
C ALA A 92 8.43 -9.78 -11.75
N PRO A 93 7.97 -10.56 -12.74
CA PRO A 93 8.26 -10.28 -14.16
C PRO A 93 7.91 -8.83 -14.55
N GLY A 94 8.82 -8.18 -15.28
CA GLY A 94 8.66 -6.80 -15.76
C GLY A 94 9.05 -5.70 -14.76
N ILE A 95 9.19 -6.01 -13.47
CA ILE A 95 9.53 -4.99 -12.45
C ILE A 95 10.93 -4.43 -12.67
N LYS A 96 11.93 -5.28 -12.90
CA LYS A 96 13.32 -4.81 -13.16
C LYS A 96 13.39 -3.83 -14.34
N GLN A 97 12.68 -4.14 -15.43
CA GLN A 97 12.60 -3.24 -16.57
C GLN A 97 11.95 -1.90 -16.19
N ARG A 98 10.88 -1.94 -15.41
CA ARG A 98 10.19 -0.74 -14.93
C ARG A 98 11.07 0.12 -14.04
N LEU A 99 11.82 -0.50 -13.11
CA LEU A 99 12.78 0.20 -12.26
C LEU A 99 13.89 0.86 -13.10
N THR A 100 14.39 0.16 -14.12
CA THR A 100 15.41 0.70 -15.04
C THR A 100 14.90 1.87 -15.86
N ILE A 101 13.64 1.84 -16.31
CA ILE A 101 13.09 2.92 -17.16
C ILE A 101 12.62 4.12 -16.32
N SER A 102 11.95 3.86 -15.20
CA SER A 102 11.30 4.93 -14.42
C SER A 102 12.21 5.55 -13.38
N HIS A 103 13.26 4.86 -12.95
CA HIS A 103 14.17 5.27 -11.86
C HIS A 103 13.42 5.79 -10.63
N PRO A 104 12.47 5.02 -10.04
CA PRO A 104 11.74 5.45 -8.87
C PRO A 104 12.64 5.42 -7.63
N LYS A 105 12.34 6.23 -6.63
CA LYS A 105 12.93 6.12 -5.30
C LYS A 105 12.20 5.11 -4.41
N ILE A 106 10.91 4.86 -4.72
CA ILE A 106 10.07 3.93 -3.97
C ILE A 106 9.33 3.01 -4.93
N LEU A 107 9.35 1.70 -4.63
CA LEU A 107 8.45 0.69 -5.19
C LEU A 107 7.49 0.25 -4.08
N VAL A 108 6.19 0.46 -4.26
CA VAL A 108 5.15 -0.04 -3.35
C VAL A 108 4.45 -1.22 -4.00
N CYS A 109 4.31 -2.31 -3.25
CA CYS A 109 3.58 -3.50 -3.67
C CYS A 109 2.87 -4.18 -2.51
N GLY A 110 2.08 -5.23 -2.81
CA GLY A 110 1.36 -6.05 -1.84
C GLY A 110 1.49 -7.53 -2.17
N HIS A 111 0.36 -8.23 -2.27
CA HIS A 111 0.18 -9.61 -2.75
C HIS A 111 0.75 -10.71 -1.82
N SER A 112 1.97 -10.59 -1.36
CA SER A 112 2.59 -11.62 -0.50
C SER A 112 2.03 -11.64 0.92
N HIS A 113 1.30 -10.59 1.32
CA HIS A 113 0.83 -10.36 2.69
C HIS A 113 1.96 -10.26 3.74
N ILE A 114 3.20 -10.13 3.29
CA ILE A 114 4.38 -10.10 4.16
C ILE A 114 4.97 -8.70 4.17
N LEU A 115 5.01 -8.10 5.35
CA LEU A 115 5.67 -6.82 5.56
C LEU A 115 7.14 -6.87 5.10
N LYS A 116 7.52 -5.97 4.23
CA LYS A 116 8.91 -5.78 3.77
C LYS A 116 9.19 -4.30 3.56
N VAL A 117 10.27 -3.82 4.12
CA VAL A 117 10.85 -2.50 3.84
C VAL A 117 12.32 -2.72 3.58
N ILE A 118 12.68 -2.86 2.29
CA ILE A 118 14.01 -3.35 1.89
C ILE A 118 14.61 -2.39 0.85
N PRO A 119 15.76 -1.77 1.15
CA PRO A 119 16.48 -0.99 0.16
C PRO A 119 17.17 -1.90 -0.87
N ASP A 120 17.04 -1.56 -2.13
CA ASP A 120 17.80 -2.15 -3.22
C ASP A 120 18.85 -1.16 -3.71
N ARG A 121 20.10 -1.46 -3.42
CA ARG A 121 21.23 -0.59 -3.79
C ARG A 121 21.51 -0.57 -5.29
N TYR A 122 21.19 -1.66 -5.99
CA TYR A 122 21.43 -1.76 -7.44
C TYR A 122 20.51 -0.81 -8.21
N TYR A 123 19.23 -0.77 -7.86
CA TYR A 123 18.25 0.14 -8.49
C TYR A 123 18.09 1.46 -7.75
N SER A 124 18.77 1.66 -6.62
CA SER A 124 18.61 2.83 -5.74
C SER A 124 17.15 3.08 -5.36
N VAL A 125 16.40 2.01 -5.05
CA VAL A 125 14.97 2.04 -4.73
C VAL A 125 14.72 1.43 -3.36
N LEU A 126 13.78 2.02 -2.60
CA LEU A 126 13.22 1.40 -1.41
C LEU A 126 11.97 0.60 -1.81
N THR A 127 12.02 -0.71 -1.65
CA THR A 127 10.86 -1.60 -1.86
C THR A 127 10.05 -1.70 -0.59
N ILE A 128 8.77 -1.34 -0.66
CA ILE A 128 7.84 -1.36 0.45
C ILE A 128 6.67 -2.29 0.12
N ASN A 129 6.46 -3.28 0.97
CA ASN A 129 5.22 -4.03 1.06
C ASN A 129 4.66 -3.82 2.47
N PRO A 130 3.50 -3.18 2.64
CA PRO A 130 2.98 -2.88 3.97
C PRO A 130 2.47 -4.12 4.72
N GLY A 131 2.53 -5.30 4.11
CA GLY A 131 1.83 -6.48 4.60
C GLY A 131 0.34 -6.43 4.30
N ALA A 132 -0.43 -7.37 4.79
CA ALA A 132 -1.87 -7.37 4.65
C ALA A 132 -2.55 -6.61 5.79
N ALA A 133 -3.44 -5.69 5.45
CA ALA A 133 -4.27 -4.99 6.42
C ALA A 133 -5.56 -5.76 6.75
N GLY A 134 -6.02 -6.61 5.83
CA GLY A 134 -7.18 -7.47 6.01
C GLY A 134 -6.88 -8.78 6.74
N THR A 135 -7.92 -9.58 6.91
CA THR A 135 -7.86 -10.87 7.65
C THR A 135 -7.66 -12.08 6.75
N GLN A 136 -7.80 -11.90 5.43
CA GLN A 136 -7.63 -13.00 4.47
C GLN A 136 -6.14 -13.33 4.27
N GLY A 137 -5.80 -14.62 4.28
CA GLY A 137 -4.45 -15.12 4.02
C GLY A 137 -3.81 -15.81 5.23
N TRP A 138 -2.51 -16.03 5.15
CA TRP A 138 -1.73 -16.78 6.14
C TRP A 138 -0.96 -15.91 7.13
N GLN A 139 -1.08 -14.59 7.02
CA GLN A 139 -0.41 -13.64 7.90
C GLN A 139 -0.93 -13.78 9.34
N LYS A 140 0.02 -13.80 10.27
CA LYS A 140 -0.29 -13.81 11.71
C LYS A 140 -0.50 -12.42 12.28
N VAL A 141 0.08 -11.42 11.62
CA VAL A 141 0.04 -10.01 12.03
C VAL A 141 -0.42 -9.18 10.84
N ARG A 142 -1.40 -8.33 11.07
CA ARG A 142 -1.87 -7.34 10.10
C ARG A 142 -1.09 -6.05 10.29
N THR A 143 -0.72 -5.40 9.20
CA THR A 143 0.17 -4.23 9.27
C THR A 143 -0.26 -3.11 8.34
N LEU A 144 0.12 -1.90 8.73
CA LEU A 144 0.06 -0.68 7.94
C LEU A 144 1.44 0.00 7.98
N ILE A 145 1.68 0.93 7.08
CA ILE A 145 2.88 1.78 7.12
C ILE A 145 2.44 3.25 7.06
N THR A 146 3.12 4.10 7.82
CA THR A 146 3.15 5.54 7.55
C THR A 146 4.53 5.95 7.10
N LEU A 147 4.58 6.78 6.05
CA LEU A 147 5.79 7.29 5.44
C LEU A 147 5.76 8.82 5.47
N THR A 148 6.90 9.43 5.73
CA THR A 148 7.03 10.89 5.64
C THR A 148 8.00 11.24 4.52
N LEU A 149 7.57 12.10 3.61
CA LEU A 149 8.34 12.59 2.48
C LEU A 149 8.54 14.10 2.60
N ASP A 150 9.75 14.56 2.36
CA ASP A 150 10.08 15.98 2.34
C ASP A 150 11.20 16.30 1.36
N ALA A 151 11.00 17.26 0.46
CA ALA A 151 11.99 17.78 -0.46
C ALA A 151 12.82 16.68 -1.17
N GLY A 152 12.17 15.66 -1.70
CA GLY A 152 12.82 14.56 -2.42
C GLY A 152 13.44 13.48 -1.55
N VAL A 153 13.21 13.51 -0.24
CA VAL A 153 13.80 12.57 0.73
C VAL A 153 12.72 11.87 1.54
N ILE A 154 12.97 10.60 1.88
CA ILE A 154 12.18 9.86 2.85
C ILE A 154 12.72 10.21 4.24
N THR A 155 11.94 10.93 5.04
CA THR A 155 12.37 11.40 6.37
C THR A 155 11.83 10.56 7.51
N GLY A 156 10.86 9.68 7.24
CA GLY A 156 10.30 8.77 8.23
C GLY A 156 9.59 7.58 7.59
N CYS A 157 9.68 6.43 8.27
CA CYS A 157 8.94 5.23 7.90
C CYS A 157 8.59 4.48 9.19
N GLN A 158 7.31 4.33 9.48
CA GLN A 158 6.82 3.65 10.66
C GLN A 158 5.93 2.48 10.29
N VAL A 159 6.20 1.33 10.85
CA VAL A 159 5.34 0.15 10.78
C VAL A 159 4.35 0.19 11.92
N ILE A 160 3.08 -0.08 11.62
CA ILE A 160 1.98 -0.16 12.56
C ILE A 160 1.47 -1.60 12.54
N GLU A 161 1.58 -2.28 13.67
CA GLU A 161 0.99 -3.60 13.85
C GLU A 161 -0.41 -3.46 14.41
N LEU A 162 -1.39 -4.04 13.71
CA LEU A 162 -2.76 -4.13 14.18
C LEU A 162 -2.89 -5.39 15.03
N ALA A 163 -3.00 -5.21 16.34
CA ALA A 163 -3.18 -6.33 17.26
C ALA A 163 -4.39 -7.20 16.87
N PRO A 164 -4.36 -8.51 17.15
CA PRO A 164 -5.52 -9.38 16.93
C PRO A 164 -6.77 -8.80 17.60
N ASP A 165 -7.90 -8.80 16.88
CA ASP A 165 -9.16 -8.37 17.45
C ASP A 165 -9.57 -9.36 18.55
N LYS A 166 -9.60 -8.89 19.78
CA LYS A 166 -10.34 -9.56 20.82
C LYS A 166 -11.82 -9.32 20.52
N GLU A 167 -12.51 -10.28 19.88
CA GLU A 167 -13.96 -10.28 19.65
C GLU A 167 -14.47 -9.41 18.44
N HIS A 168 -13.77 -9.31 17.34
CA HIS A 168 -14.24 -8.56 16.14
C HIS A 168 -14.70 -7.10 16.41
N GLN A 169 -14.20 -6.47 17.45
CA GLN A 169 -14.66 -5.15 17.87
C GLN A 169 -14.25 -4.02 16.91
N PHE A 170 -13.18 -4.19 16.15
CA PHE A 170 -12.56 -3.11 15.38
C PHE A 170 -12.69 -3.23 13.87
N GLY A 171 -13.14 -4.36 13.37
CA GLY A 171 -13.21 -4.57 11.95
C GLY A 171 -14.39 -5.43 11.49
N LYS A 172 -14.68 -5.37 10.19
CA LYS A 172 -15.71 -6.16 9.54
C LYS A 172 -15.40 -6.39 8.06
N ILE A 173 -15.93 -7.47 7.50
CA ILE A 173 -16.01 -7.65 6.06
C ILE A 173 -17.12 -6.75 5.54
N LEU A 174 -16.85 -6.03 4.47
CA LEU A 174 -17.84 -5.20 3.77
C LEU A 174 -18.38 -6.01 2.59
N ASP A 175 -19.68 -6.22 2.57
CA ASP A 175 -20.41 -6.93 1.50
C ASP A 175 -20.64 -6.03 0.27
#